data_a67185148f2ce0d6ce0fdf6c30df798c
#
_entry.id   a67185148f2ce0d6ce0fdf6c30df798c
#
_cell.length_a   1.000
_cell.length_b   1.000
_cell.length_c   1.000
_cell.angle_alpha   90.00
_cell.angle_beta   90.00
_cell.angle_gamma   90.00
#
_symmetry.space_group_name_H-M   'P 1'
#
loop_
_entity.id
_entity.type
_entity.pdbx_description
1 polymer ?
#
loop_
_entity_poly.entity_id
_entity_poly.type
_entity_poly.pdbx_seq_one_letter_code
_entity_poly.pdbx_strand_id
1 'polypeptide(L)'
;MAIPLHDGWWQRLKRWIAPRLGNTDHVGRLAEDAACRLLRERGFTIRHRNARTPKGEADIIADSPAGVHVVVEVKSRVRKIDAPARSNATSPLASITHEKRERLQAIARHLMRANRWGRSEVRIDVIAIEFEVAEGRPVLKSAEVFEGAIGV
;
A
#
# COMPACT_ATOMS: atom_id res chain seq x y z
N MET A 1 -2.39 -13.86 -3.63
CA MET A 1 -3.32 -14.32 -2.58
C MET A 1 -3.39 -13.24 -1.52
N ALA A 2 -4.57 -12.75 -1.21
CA ALA A 2 -4.78 -11.83 -0.11
C ALA A 2 -4.55 -12.58 1.20
N ILE A 3 -3.65 -12.11 2.06
CA ILE A 3 -3.40 -12.70 3.37
C ILE A 3 -4.28 -11.94 4.37
N PRO A 4 -5.31 -12.58 4.97
CA PRO A 4 -6.14 -11.95 5.96
C PRO A 4 -5.29 -11.59 7.20
N LEU A 5 -5.54 -10.42 7.72
CA LEU A 5 -4.80 -9.84 8.85
C LEU A 5 -5.31 -10.45 10.16
N HIS A 6 -4.51 -11.29 10.85
CA HIS A 6 -4.87 -11.88 12.13
C HIS A 6 -4.68 -10.96 13.34
N ASP A 7 -5.62 -10.98 14.16
CA ASP A 7 -6.14 -10.46 15.43
C ASP A 7 -5.31 -9.54 16.38
N GLY A 8 -4.04 -9.59 16.45
CA GLY A 8 -3.30 -8.85 17.51
C GLY A 8 -2.89 -7.41 17.15
N TRP A 9 -2.44 -7.17 15.93
CA TRP A 9 -1.97 -5.87 15.46
C TRP A 9 -3.14 -4.94 15.04
N TRP A 10 -4.26 -5.53 14.62
CA TRP A 10 -5.49 -4.84 14.23
C TRP A 10 -6.05 -3.96 15.35
N GLN A 11 -6.01 -4.44 16.60
CA GLN A 11 -6.45 -3.68 17.76
C GLN A 11 -5.56 -2.46 18.04
N ARG A 12 -4.27 -2.55 17.75
CA ARG A 12 -3.33 -1.42 17.91
C ARG A 12 -3.51 -0.38 16.80
N LEU A 13 -3.78 -0.82 15.57
CA LEU A 13 -3.99 0.04 14.43
C LEU A 13 -5.30 0.83 14.53
N LYS A 14 -6.37 0.23 15.08
CA LYS A 14 -7.66 0.89 15.34
C LYS A 14 -7.58 2.09 16.29
N ARG A 15 -6.56 2.16 17.15
CA ARG A 15 -6.35 3.28 18.08
C ARG A 15 -5.79 4.53 17.41
N TRP A 16 -5.47 4.45 16.14
CA TRP A 16 -4.91 5.58 15.40
C TRP A 16 -6.04 6.41 14.78
N ILE A 17 -6.38 7.51 15.47
CA ILE A 17 -7.38 8.48 15.02
C ILE A 17 -6.64 9.54 14.21
N ALA A 18 -6.95 9.62 12.93
CA ALA A 18 -6.41 10.63 12.04
C ALA A 18 -7.06 12.01 12.27
N PRO A 19 -6.36 13.12 12.00
CA PRO A 19 -6.94 14.46 12.00
C PRO A 19 -8.07 14.58 10.96
N ARG A 20 -8.95 15.59 11.12
CA ARG A 20 -10.14 15.79 10.27
C ARG A 20 -9.82 15.75 8.78
N LEU A 21 -10.71 15.16 7.99
CA LEU A 21 -10.66 15.15 6.52
C LEU A 21 -10.55 16.56 5.97
N GLY A 22 -9.38 16.92 5.46
CA GLY A 22 -9.10 18.24 4.92
C GLY A 22 -8.57 18.25 3.49
N ASN A 23 -8.16 17.12 2.92
CA ASN A 23 -7.67 17.04 1.53
C ASN A 23 -7.40 15.58 1.12
N THR A 24 -7.53 15.26 -0.17
CA THR A 24 -7.21 13.94 -0.75
C THR A 24 -5.74 13.55 -0.47
N ASP A 25 -4.84 14.51 -0.50
CA ASP A 25 -3.42 14.32 -0.17
C ASP A 25 -3.19 13.88 1.28
N HIS A 26 -4.07 14.29 2.18
CA HIS A 26 -4.00 13.89 3.58
C HIS A 26 -4.36 12.41 3.76
N VAL A 27 -5.43 11.93 3.12
CA VAL A 27 -5.83 10.51 3.16
C VAL A 27 -4.74 9.62 2.55
N GLY A 28 -4.12 10.07 1.46
CA GLY A 28 -2.98 9.36 0.84
C GLY A 28 -1.83 9.17 1.83
N ARG A 29 -1.40 10.24 2.52
CA ARG A 29 -0.34 10.17 3.54
C ARG A 29 -0.71 9.24 4.70
N LEU A 30 -1.95 9.28 5.16
CA LEU A 30 -2.44 8.38 6.21
C LEU A 30 -2.39 6.92 5.78
N ALA A 31 -2.73 6.64 4.53
CA ALA A 31 -2.68 5.30 3.96
C ALA A 31 -1.24 4.78 3.86
N GLU A 32 -0.30 5.62 3.41
CA GLU A 32 1.12 5.27 3.38
C GLU A 32 1.69 5.03 4.77
N ASP A 33 1.30 5.84 5.77
CA ASP A 33 1.70 5.65 7.16
C ASP A 33 1.17 4.32 7.72
N ALA A 34 -0.09 3.98 7.43
CA ALA A 34 -0.69 2.71 7.82
C ALA A 34 0.03 1.52 7.13
N ALA A 35 0.32 1.65 5.84
CA ALA A 35 1.05 0.64 5.07
C ALA A 35 2.48 0.43 5.62
N CYS A 36 3.21 1.50 5.94
CA CYS A 36 4.52 1.40 6.54
C CYS A 36 4.51 0.70 7.90
N ARG A 37 3.51 0.98 8.74
CA ARG A 37 3.35 0.29 10.04
C ARG A 37 3.09 -1.19 9.83
N LEU A 38 2.15 -1.53 8.96
CA LEU A 38 1.82 -2.90 8.60
C LEU A 38 3.05 -3.69 8.14
N LEU A 39 3.85 -3.11 7.25
CA LEU A 39 5.07 -3.73 6.76
C LEU A 39 6.09 -3.96 7.88
N ARG A 40 6.32 -2.95 8.75
CA ARG A 40 7.25 -3.09 9.88
C ARG A 40 6.82 -4.18 10.85
N GLU A 41 5.54 -4.26 11.17
CA GLU A 41 4.99 -5.30 12.06
C GLU A 41 5.13 -6.70 11.46
N ARG A 42 5.22 -6.81 10.13
CA ARG A 42 5.53 -8.04 9.40
C ARG A 42 7.03 -8.30 9.23
N GLY A 43 7.87 -7.49 9.85
CA GLY A 43 9.32 -7.63 9.82
C GLY A 43 10.00 -7.05 8.57
N PHE A 44 9.29 -6.27 7.75
CA PHE A 44 9.91 -5.57 6.62
C PHE A 44 10.73 -4.38 7.10
N THR A 45 11.83 -4.13 6.42
CA THR A 45 12.63 -2.92 6.57
C THR A 45 12.23 -1.89 5.53
N ILE A 46 11.66 -0.75 5.94
CA ILE A 46 11.33 0.35 5.01
C ILE A 46 12.63 1.04 4.61
N ARG A 47 12.93 1.06 3.33
CA ARG A 47 14.12 1.72 2.76
C ARG A 47 13.85 3.15 2.37
N HIS A 48 12.76 3.37 1.62
CA HIS A 48 12.37 4.69 1.14
C HIS A 48 10.85 4.83 1.15
N ARG A 49 10.39 6.06 1.33
CA ARG A 49 9.00 6.48 1.11
C ARG A 49 9.00 7.56 0.04
N ASN A 50 7.97 7.55 -0.81
CA ASN A 50 7.81 8.49 -1.92
C ASN A 50 9.11 8.61 -2.75
N ALA A 51 9.66 7.45 -3.12
CA ALA A 51 10.94 7.35 -3.80
C ALA A 51 10.80 7.79 -5.26
N ARG A 52 11.47 8.89 -5.60
CA ARG A 52 11.47 9.44 -6.96
C ARG A 52 12.54 8.77 -7.80
N THR A 53 12.13 8.29 -8.97
CA THR A 53 13.01 7.72 -9.98
C THR A 53 12.77 8.41 -11.33
N PRO A 54 13.68 8.28 -12.32
CA PRO A 54 13.42 8.77 -13.67
C PRO A 54 12.20 8.13 -14.36
N LYS A 55 11.66 7.03 -13.79
CA LYS A 55 10.51 6.29 -14.30
C LYS A 55 9.21 6.61 -13.55
N GLY A 56 9.26 7.40 -12.49
CA GLY A 56 8.13 7.79 -11.66
C GLY A 56 8.42 7.63 -10.18
N GLU A 57 7.39 7.80 -9.37
CA GLU A 57 7.44 7.70 -7.91
C GLU A 57 6.87 6.37 -7.44
N ALA A 58 7.56 5.73 -6.49
CA ALA A 58 7.08 4.57 -5.74
C ALA A 58 6.68 5.01 -4.33
N ASP A 59 5.53 4.58 -3.85
CA ASP A 59 5.03 4.98 -2.53
C ASP A 59 5.95 4.48 -1.41
N ILE A 60 6.35 3.20 -1.47
CA ILE A 60 7.26 2.60 -0.51
C ILE A 60 8.23 1.66 -1.23
N ILE A 61 9.49 1.68 -0.82
CA ILE A 61 10.48 0.64 -1.14
C ILE A 61 10.89 0.00 0.18
N ALA A 62 10.81 -1.33 0.25
CA ALA A 62 11.08 -2.09 1.46
C ALA A 62 11.82 -3.39 1.14
N ASP A 63 12.48 -3.96 2.16
CA ASP A 63 13.02 -5.31 2.10
C ASP A 63 12.16 -6.23 2.98
N SER A 64 11.76 -7.37 2.43
CA SER A 64 11.03 -8.39 3.18
C SER A 64 11.96 -9.12 4.16
N PRO A 65 11.44 -9.82 5.18
CA PRO A 65 12.24 -10.68 6.05
C PRO A 65 13.04 -11.75 5.31
N ALA A 66 12.57 -12.16 4.14
CA ALA A 66 13.25 -13.14 3.28
C ALA A 66 14.31 -12.51 2.36
N GLY A 67 14.58 -11.19 2.48
CA GLY A 67 15.58 -10.50 1.68
C GLY A 67 15.11 -10.09 0.27
N VAL A 68 13.80 -10.18 -0.02
CA VAL A 68 13.25 -9.72 -1.30
C VAL A 68 13.03 -8.22 -1.25
N HIS A 69 13.50 -7.50 -2.26
CA HIS A 69 13.25 -6.07 -2.45
C HIS A 69 11.84 -5.84 -2.99
N VAL A 70 11.07 -5.02 -2.32
CA VAL A 70 9.65 -4.84 -2.64
C VAL A 70 9.37 -3.39 -3.00
N VAL A 71 8.82 -3.19 -4.20
CA VAL A 71 8.21 -1.92 -4.61
C VAL A 71 6.73 -1.99 -4.25
N VAL A 72 6.26 -1.08 -3.42
CA VAL A 72 4.89 -1.10 -2.91
C VAL A 72 4.10 0.08 -3.44
N GLU A 73 2.94 -0.21 -4.00
CA GLU A 73 1.89 0.77 -4.33
C GLU A 73 0.81 0.74 -3.25
N VAL A 74 0.47 1.90 -2.72
CA VAL A 74 -0.58 2.04 -1.71
C VAL A 74 -1.86 2.58 -2.35
N LYS A 75 -2.95 1.87 -2.20
CA LYS A 75 -4.29 2.29 -2.62
C LYS A 75 -5.14 2.61 -1.41
N SER A 76 -5.70 3.82 -1.36
CA SER A 76 -6.60 4.23 -0.28
C SER A 76 -8.04 4.37 -0.78
N ARG A 77 -8.98 4.03 0.06
CA ARG A 77 -10.41 4.24 -0.12
C ARG A 77 -11.01 4.78 1.17
N VAL A 78 -11.89 5.75 1.05
CA VAL A 78 -12.71 6.25 2.17
C VAL A 78 -14.16 5.88 1.95
N ARG A 79 -14.79 5.25 2.93
CA ARG A 79 -16.23 4.94 2.93
C ARG A 79 -16.96 5.78 3.97
N LYS A 80 -18.16 6.23 3.61
CA LYS A 80 -19.10 6.79 4.60
C LYS A 80 -19.84 5.62 5.27
N ILE A 81 -20.06 5.73 6.58
CA ILE A 81 -20.72 4.68 7.40
C ILE A 81 -22.08 4.28 6.82
N ASP A 82 -22.85 5.26 6.32
CA ASP A 82 -24.21 5.06 5.81
C ASP A 82 -24.28 4.73 4.30
N ALA A 83 -23.13 4.56 3.64
CA ALA A 83 -23.12 4.19 2.24
C ALA A 83 -23.49 2.70 2.10
N PRO A 84 -24.51 2.34 1.27
CA PRO A 84 -24.83 0.95 1.04
C PRO A 84 -23.60 0.19 0.57
N ALA A 85 -23.41 -1.03 1.11
CA ALA A 85 -22.36 -1.91 0.64
C ALA A 85 -22.55 -2.09 -0.88
N ARG A 86 -21.70 -1.44 -1.68
CA ARG A 86 -21.74 -1.63 -3.14
C ARG A 86 -21.33 -3.07 -3.41
N SER A 87 -22.31 -3.87 -3.83
CA SER A 87 -22.11 -5.25 -4.29
C SER A 87 -21.10 -5.40 -5.43
N ASN A 88 -20.72 -4.27 -6.05
CA ASN A 88 -19.72 -4.16 -7.12
C ASN A 88 -18.47 -3.42 -6.65
N ALA A 89 -17.97 -3.66 -5.44
CA ALA A 89 -16.69 -3.12 -5.02
C ALA A 89 -15.60 -3.71 -5.94
N THR A 90 -15.18 -2.92 -6.91
CA THR A 90 -14.04 -3.27 -7.78
C THR A 90 -12.85 -3.65 -6.90
N SER A 91 -12.26 -4.82 -7.14
CA SER A 91 -11.04 -5.24 -6.44
C SER A 91 -10.01 -4.10 -6.46
N PRO A 92 -9.29 -3.85 -5.35
CA PRO A 92 -8.19 -2.87 -5.32
C PRO A 92 -7.20 -3.04 -6.47
N LEU A 93 -6.95 -4.29 -6.88
CA LEU A 93 -6.09 -4.60 -8.02
C LEU A 93 -6.69 -4.19 -9.36
N ALA A 94 -8.01 -4.32 -9.53
CA ALA A 94 -8.69 -3.90 -10.76
C ALA A 94 -8.72 -2.37 -10.92
N SER A 95 -8.53 -1.61 -9.83
CA SER A 95 -8.42 -0.14 -9.87
C SER A 95 -7.03 0.34 -10.35
N ILE A 96 -6.06 -0.55 -10.50
CA ILE A 96 -4.73 -0.20 -11.01
C ILE A 96 -4.79 -0.24 -12.54
N THR A 97 -4.69 0.93 -13.16
CA THR A 97 -4.71 1.07 -14.61
C THR A 97 -3.52 0.38 -15.27
N HIS A 98 -3.64 0.06 -16.55
CA HIS A 98 -2.53 -0.50 -17.34
C HIS A 98 -1.30 0.41 -17.32
N GLU A 99 -1.50 1.71 -17.51
CA GLU A 99 -0.43 2.71 -17.45
C GLU A 99 0.30 2.70 -16.09
N LYS A 100 -0.45 2.59 -14.98
CA LYS A 100 0.15 2.53 -13.63
C LYS A 100 0.94 1.22 -13.46
N ARG A 101 0.46 0.08 -13.98
CA ARG A 101 1.20 -1.19 -13.97
C ARG A 101 2.53 -1.07 -14.71
N GLU A 102 2.51 -0.54 -15.93
CA GLU A 102 3.71 -0.32 -16.73
C GLU A 102 4.71 0.60 -16.03
N ARG A 103 4.21 1.66 -15.37
CA ARG A 103 5.05 2.59 -14.59
C ARG A 103 5.72 1.88 -13.41
N LEU A 104 4.99 1.10 -12.63
CA LEU A 104 5.54 0.34 -11.50
C LEU A 104 6.58 -0.69 -11.97
N GLN A 105 6.33 -1.38 -13.08
CA GLN A 105 7.30 -2.27 -13.70
C GLN A 105 8.56 -1.53 -14.16
N ALA A 106 8.41 -0.34 -14.76
CA ALA A 106 9.54 0.48 -15.20
C ALA A 106 10.39 0.96 -14.01
N ILE A 107 9.73 1.34 -12.89
CA ILE A 107 10.41 1.69 -11.63
C ILE A 107 11.18 0.49 -11.09
N ALA A 108 10.54 -0.68 -10.97
CA ALA A 108 11.19 -1.89 -10.46
C ALA A 108 12.41 -2.26 -11.32
N ARG A 109 12.27 -2.29 -12.65
CA ARG A 109 13.40 -2.56 -13.56
C ARG A 109 14.52 -1.52 -13.48
N HIS A 110 14.19 -0.24 -13.25
CA HIS A 110 15.19 0.81 -13.02
C HIS A 110 15.98 0.55 -11.73
N LEU A 111 15.28 0.26 -10.63
CA LEU A 111 15.90 -0.04 -9.35
C LEU A 111 16.77 -1.30 -9.39
N MET A 112 16.31 -2.35 -10.07
CA MET A 112 17.11 -3.56 -10.28
C MET A 112 18.44 -3.24 -10.96
N ARG A 113 18.42 -2.46 -12.05
CA ARG A 113 19.64 -2.08 -12.78
C ARG A 113 20.55 -1.20 -11.94
N ALA A 114 19.98 -0.18 -11.27
CA ALA A 114 20.75 0.76 -10.47
C ALA A 114 21.45 0.11 -9.27
N ASN A 115 20.82 -0.92 -8.67
CA ASN A 115 21.31 -1.59 -7.48
C ASN A 115 21.91 -2.98 -7.77
N ARG A 116 21.90 -3.44 -9.02
CA ARG A 116 22.38 -4.77 -9.44
C ARG A 116 21.61 -5.92 -8.79
N TRP A 117 20.31 -5.74 -8.52
CA TRP A 117 19.46 -6.78 -7.98
C TRP A 117 19.06 -7.81 -9.03
N GLY A 118 19.05 -9.07 -8.67
CA GLY A 118 18.53 -10.16 -9.52
C GLY A 118 17.00 -10.06 -9.68
N ARG A 119 16.47 -10.58 -10.77
CA ARG A 119 15.01 -10.53 -11.06
C ARG A 119 14.17 -11.26 -10.00
N SER A 120 14.67 -12.37 -9.47
CA SER A 120 14.01 -13.13 -8.39
C SER A 120 14.07 -12.43 -7.03
N GLU A 121 14.87 -11.37 -6.91
CA GLU A 121 15.04 -10.61 -5.68
C GLU A 121 14.13 -9.39 -5.60
N VAL A 122 13.29 -9.14 -6.62
CA VAL A 122 12.41 -7.98 -6.70
C VAL A 122 10.97 -8.41 -6.98
N ARG A 123 10.02 -7.82 -6.25
CA ARG A 123 8.59 -7.97 -6.54
C ARG A 123 7.86 -6.64 -6.38
N ILE A 124 6.65 -6.58 -6.94
CA ILE A 124 5.76 -5.42 -6.80
C ILE A 124 4.53 -5.85 -6.02
N ASP A 125 4.34 -5.24 -4.85
CA ASP A 125 3.18 -5.48 -3.99
C ASP A 125 2.21 -4.31 -4.07
N VAL A 126 0.93 -4.60 -3.80
CA VAL A 126 -0.11 -3.59 -3.64
C VAL A 126 -0.69 -3.70 -2.23
N ILE A 127 -0.80 -2.58 -1.53
CA ILE A 127 -1.46 -2.50 -0.24
C ILE A 127 -2.71 -1.65 -0.37
N ALA A 128 -3.87 -2.25 -0.13
CA ALA A 128 -5.14 -1.56 -0.12
C ALA A 128 -5.51 -1.18 1.31
N ILE A 129 -5.70 0.11 1.55
CA ILE A 129 -6.09 0.68 2.85
C ILE A 129 -7.50 1.24 2.73
N GLU A 130 -8.40 0.78 3.57
CA GLU A 130 -9.76 1.31 3.66
C GLU A 130 -9.94 2.08 4.96
N PHE A 131 -10.41 3.32 4.83
CA PHE A 131 -10.85 4.14 5.94
C PHE A 131 -12.37 4.24 5.95
N GLU A 132 -12.94 4.38 7.13
CA GLU A 132 -14.33 4.74 7.37
C GLU A 132 -14.39 6.11 8.04
N VAL A 133 -15.36 6.95 7.66
CA VAL A 133 -15.52 8.26 8.31
C VAL A 133 -16.35 8.08 9.57
N ALA A 134 -15.74 8.30 10.73
CA ALA A 134 -16.39 8.35 12.03
C ALA A 134 -16.19 9.75 12.64
N GLU A 135 -17.27 10.42 13.01
CA GLU A 135 -17.24 11.78 13.59
C GLU A 135 -16.41 12.79 12.76
N GLY A 136 -16.52 12.72 11.43
CA GLY A 136 -15.77 13.58 10.49
C GLY A 136 -14.28 13.28 10.37
N ARG A 137 -13.81 12.11 10.87
CA ARG A 137 -12.42 11.68 10.82
C ARG A 137 -12.27 10.34 10.11
N PRO A 138 -11.21 10.13 9.32
CA PRO A 138 -10.91 8.84 8.76
C PRO A 138 -10.37 7.90 9.85
N VAL A 139 -11.06 6.78 10.03
CA VAL A 139 -10.65 5.69 10.92
C VAL A 139 -10.30 4.48 10.06
N LEU A 140 -9.15 3.87 10.32
CA LEU A 140 -8.70 2.70 9.57
C LEU A 140 -9.68 1.54 9.77
N LYS A 141 -10.24 1.04 8.67
CA LYS A 141 -11.18 -0.09 8.66
C LYS A 141 -10.54 -1.40 8.28
N SER A 142 -9.78 -1.40 7.19
CA SER A 142 -9.10 -2.60 6.69
C SER A 142 -7.79 -2.26 5.99
N ALA A 143 -6.89 -3.22 5.99
CA ALA A 143 -5.69 -3.20 5.19
C ALA A 143 -5.46 -4.59 4.59
N GLU A 144 -5.22 -4.65 3.29
CA GLU A 144 -5.05 -5.89 2.55
C GLU A 144 -3.76 -5.82 1.72
N VAL A 145 -2.93 -6.84 1.80
CA VAL A 145 -1.67 -6.92 1.07
C VAL A 145 -1.78 -7.95 -0.04
N PHE A 146 -1.48 -7.52 -1.25
CA PHE A 146 -1.40 -8.34 -2.45
C PHE A 146 0.07 -8.49 -2.84
N GLU A 147 0.69 -9.57 -2.41
CA GLU A 147 2.09 -9.86 -2.71
C GLU A 147 2.28 -10.27 -4.16
N GLY A 148 3.31 -9.72 -4.83
CA GLY A 148 3.57 -10.02 -6.23
C GLY A 148 2.40 -9.70 -7.17
N ALA A 149 1.61 -8.71 -6.82
CA ALA A 149 0.38 -8.35 -7.53
C ALA A 149 0.62 -7.93 -8.98
N ILE A 150 1.83 -7.48 -9.27
CA ILE A 150 2.28 -7.06 -10.60
C ILE A 150 3.62 -7.74 -10.87
N GLY A 151 3.71 -8.44 -12.01
CA GLY A 151 4.98 -9.06 -12.45
C GLY A 151 6.02 -8.00 -12.83
N VAL A 152 7.30 -8.28 -12.58
CA VAL A 152 8.44 -7.41 -12.94
C VAL A 152 8.98 -7.72 -14.32
#